data_fffa023d2c6238e9cbc86d53489395e0
#
_entry.id   fffa023d2c6238e9cbc86d53489395e0
#
_cell.length_a   1.000
_cell.length_b   1.000
_cell.length_c   1.000
_cell.angle_alpha   90.00
_cell.angle_beta   90.00
_cell.angle_gamma   90.00
#
_symmetry.space_group_name_H-M   'P 1'
#
loop_
_entity.id
_entity.type
_entity.pdbx_description
1 polymer ?
#
loop_
_entity_poly.entity_id
_entity_poly.type
_entity_poly.pdbx_seq_one_letter_code
_entity_poly.pdbx_strand_id
1 'polypeptide(L)'
;MPELLNVHRLVKHFPVRRGWWRGRREVVHAVDGISLTLGPEETLGLVGESGCGKSTAGRAILRLIPPTAGEARVLGANVLALPPREERRLRRERQMIFQDPFGSLNPRLTVERIVEEPLLTHRQGDFRERRTRVAEALRTVGLLPEHM
;
A
#
# COMPACT_ATOMS: atom_id res chain seq x y z
N MET A 1 -11.47 -20.35 8.84
CA MET A 1 -11.97 -19.00 8.52
C MET A 1 -11.22 -18.52 7.28
N PRO A 2 -11.83 -17.76 6.38
CA PRO A 2 -11.10 -17.29 5.22
C PRO A 2 -9.98 -16.33 5.67
N GLU A 3 -8.75 -16.57 5.21
CA GLU A 3 -7.61 -15.70 5.48
C GLU A 3 -7.79 -14.36 4.75
N LEU A 4 -7.54 -13.24 5.43
CA LEU A 4 -7.54 -11.92 4.80
C LEU A 4 -6.29 -11.70 3.96
N LEU A 5 -5.15 -12.19 4.47
CA LEU A 5 -3.86 -12.10 3.80
C LEU A 5 -3.15 -13.44 3.91
N ASN A 6 -2.65 -13.93 2.78
CA ASN A 6 -1.75 -15.08 2.70
C ASN A 6 -0.57 -14.73 1.79
N VAL A 7 0.62 -14.74 2.36
CA VAL A 7 1.88 -14.48 1.66
C VAL A 7 2.70 -15.75 1.66
N HIS A 8 3.14 -16.19 0.49
CA HIS A 8 3.92 -17.39 0.35
C HIS A 8 5.23 -17.11 -0.38
N ARG A 9 6.36 -17.36 0.31
CA ARG A 9 7.73 -17.26 -0.21
C ARG A 9 7.99 -15.96 -0.99
N LEU A 10 7.52 -14.83 -0.46
CA LEU A 10 7.67 -13.52 -1.10
C LEU A 10 9.13 -13.11 -1.14
N VAL A 11 9.61 -12.75 -2.32
CA VAL A 11 10.98 -12.30 -2.58
C VAL A 11 10.96 -10.93 -3.21
N LYS A 12 11.83 -10.04 -2.72
CA LYS A 12 12.12 -8.76 -3.38
C LYS A 12 13.60 -8.49 -3.39
N HIS A 13 14.16 -8.54 -4.58
CA HIS A 13 15.56 -8.22 -4.86
C HIS A 13 15.64 -6.94 -5.69
N PHE A 14 16.63 -6.09 -5.39
CA PHE A 14 16.91 -4.89 -6.15
C PHE A 14 18.25 -5.04 -6.88
N PRO A 15 18.26 -5.03 -8.23
CA PRO A 15 19.51 -4.99 -8.98
C PRO A 15 20.17 -3.62 -8.82
N VAL A 16 21.42 -3.59 -8.38
CA VAL A 16 22.22 -2.37 -8.22
C VAL A 16 23.39 -2.43 -9.18
N ARG A 17 23.62 -1.36 -9.96
CA ARG A 17 24.81 -1.21 -10.79
C ARG A 17 25.85 -0.42 -10.01
N ARG A 18 26.97 -1.05 -9.67
CA ARG A 18 28.08 -0.38 -9.02
C ARG A 18 29.19 -0.10 -10.05
N GLY A 19 29.38 1.16 -10.35
CA GLY A 19 30.43 1.62 -11.25
C GLY A 19 29.99 1.99 -12.68
N TRP A 20 30.68 3.00 -13.29
CA TRP A 20 30.33 3.59 -14.58
C TRP A 20 30.71 2.71 -15.78
N TRP A 21 31.82 1.97 -15.76
CA TRP A 21 32.37 1.44 -17.02
C TRP A 21 32.49 -0.09 -17.18
N ARG A 22 32.14 -0.90 -16.24
CA ARG A 22 31.99 -2.38 -16.33
C ARG A 22 31.41 -2.88 -15.01
N GLY A 23 30.38 -2.18 -14.52
CA GLY A 23 29.82 -2.42 -13.20
C GLY A 23 29.34 -3.85 -13.01
N ARG A 24 29.90 -4.52 -12.00
CA ARG A 24 29.33 -5.77 -11.49
C ARG A 24 27.87 -5.51 -11.13
N ARG A 25 26.99 -6.35 -11.63
CA ARG A 25 25.59 -6.36 -11.19
C ARG A 25 25.57 -6.98 -9.81
N GLU A 26 25.38 -6.16 -8.81
CA GLU A 26 25.12 -6.61 -7.45
C GLU A 26 23.60 -6.67 -7.25
N VAL A 27 23.16 -7.54 -6.36
CA VAL A 27 21.73 -7.69 -6.02
C VAL A 27 21.58 -7.50 -4.54
N VAL A 28 20.74 -6.54 -4.14
CA VAL A 28 20.36 -6.35 -2.74
C VAL A 28 19.14 -7.22 -2.46
N HIS A 29 19.28 -8.19 -1.58
CA HIS A 29 18.21 -9.07 -1.10
C HIS A 29 17.43 -8.35 0.01
N ALA A 30 16.42 -7.59 -0.35
CA ALA A 30 15.65 -6.80 0.61
C ALA A 30 14.56 -7.63 1.32
N VAL A 31 14.01 -8.62 0.64
CA VAL A 31 13.08 -9.61 1.19
C VAL A 31 13.44 -10.95 0.56
N ASP A 32 13.61 -11.97 1.36
CA ASP A 32 14.11 -13.26 0.89
C ASP A 32 13.26 -14.43 1.40
N GLY A 33 12.16 -14.69 0.71
CA GLY A 33 11.32 -15.87 0.92
C GLY A 33 10.41 -15.83 2.15
N ILE A 34 9.91 -14.64 2.56
CA ILE A 34 9.00 -14.55 3.71
C ILE A 34 7.64 -15.18 3.41
N SER A 35 7.07 -15.83 4.42
CA SER A 35 5.70 -16.35 4.39
C SER A 35 4.99 -15.94 5.67
N LEU A 36 3.74 -15.50 5.55
CA LEU A 36 2.88 -15.10 6.68
C LEU A 36 1.41 -15.19 6.28
N THR A 37 0.56 -15.35 7.27
CA THR A 37 -0.90 -15.32 7.13
C THR A 37 -1.50 -14.33 8.11
N LEU A 38 -2.67 -13.77 7.79
CA LEU A 38 -3.41 -12.87 8.65
C LEU A 38 -4.90 -13.18 8.50
N GLY A 39 -5.56 -13.48 9.61
CA GLY A 39 -6.99 -13.70 9.69
C GLY A 39 -7.80 -12.41 9.86
N PRO A 40 -9.14 -12.50 9.85
CA PRO A 40 -10.03 -11.41 10.23
C PRO A 40 -9.75 -10.95 11.67
N GLU A 41 -9.80 -9.65 11.91
CA GLU A 41 -9.62 -9.03 13.25
C GLU A 41 -8.26 -9.34 13.90
N GLU A 42 -7.29 -9.85 13.14
CA GLU A 42 -5.96 -10.17 13.62
C GLU A 42 -4.98 -9.01 13.34
N THR A 43 -4.04 -8.80 14.25
CA THR A 43 -2.93 -7.86 14.09
C THR A 43 -1.61 -8.62 14.09
N LEU A 44 -0.83 -8.47 13.02
CA LEU A 44 0.49 -9.07 12.90
C LEU A 44 1.59 -8.01 13.05
N GLY A 45 2.44 -8.15 14.06
CA GLY A 45 3.61 -7.31 14.26
C GLY A 45 4.82 -7.82 13.47
N LEU A 46 5.39 -6.97 12.62
CA LEU A 46 6.65 -7.25 11.90
C LEU A 46 7.79 -6.49 12.57
N VAL A 47 8.64 -7.22 13.29
CA VAL A 47 9.75 -6.66 14.10
C VAL A 47 11.10 -7.00 13.48
N GLY A 48 12.08 -6.14 13.68
CA GLY A 48 13.47 -6.33 13.22
C GLY A 48 14.23 -5.01 13.16
N GLU A 49 15.53 -5.06 12.94
CA GLU A 49 16.41 -3.90 12.87
C GLU A 49 16.08 -2.93 11.75
N SER A 50 16.62 -1.70 11.82
CA SER A 50 16.49 -0.74 10.72
C SER A 50 17.16 -1.30 9.46
N GLY A 51 16.48 -1.19 8.31
CA GLY A 51 17.01 -1.69 7.03
C GLY A 51 16.80 -3.18 6.77
N CYS A 52 16.25 -3.98 7.68
CA CYS A 52 16.04 -5.43 7.47
C CYS A 52 14.90 -5.79 6.49
N GLY A 53 14.31 -4.82 5.80
CA GLY A 53 13.33 -5.09 4.74
C GLY A 53 11.86 -5.00 5.11
N LYS A 54 11.47 -4.66 6.36
CA LYS A 54 10.06 -4.57 6.81
C LYS A 54 9.18 -3.72 5.89
N SER A 55 9.59 -2.49 5.64
CA SER A 55 8.84 -1.57 4.76
C SER A 55 8.82 -2.04 3.31
N THR A 56 9.88 -2.72 2.87
CA THR A 56 9.93 -3.33 1.54
C THR A 56 8.94 -4.49 1.43
N ALA A 57 8.86 -5.33 2.46
CA ALA A 57 7.90 -6.43 2.53
C ALA A 57 6.46 -5.91 2.44
N GLY A 58 6.08 -4.94 3.28
CA GLY A 58 4.74 -4.34 3.24
C GLY A 58 4.40 -3.74 1.87
N ARG A 59 5.34 -3.00 1.26
CA ARG A 59 5.14 -2.43 -0.08
C ARG A 59 5.00 -3.50 -1.17
N ALA A 60 5.76 -4.60 -1.07
CA ALA A 60 5.68 -5.71 -2.02
C ALA A 60 4.37 -6.49 -1.86
N ILE A 61 3.93 -6.76 -0.63
CA ILE A 61 2.64 -7.40 -0.33
C ILE A 61 1.48 -6.60 -0.93
N LEU A 62 1.49 -5.28 -0.76
CA LEU A 62 0.47 -4.39 -1.33
C LEU A 62 0.66 -4.09 -2.82
N ARG A 63 1.66 -4.68 -3.47
CA ARG A 63 2.02 -4.41 -4.87
C ARG A 63 2.25 -2.92 -5.16
N LEU A 64 2.76 -2.17 -4.19
CA LEU A 64 3.27 -0.81 -4.41
C LEU A 64 4.63 -0.84 -5.10
N ILE A 65 5.39 -1.91 -4.89
CA ILE A 65 6.57 -2.29 -5.66
C ILE A 65 6.38 -3.71 -6.19
N PRO A 66 6.81 -4.01 -7.42
CA PRO A 66 6.70 -5.38 -7.94
C PRO A 66 7.64 -6.30 -7.18
N PRO A 67 7.18 -7.44 -6.66
CA PRO A 67 8.04 -8.47 -6.09
C PRO A 67 8.88 -9.13 -7.19
N THR A 68 9.93 -9.85 -6.78
CA THR A 68 10.79 -10.62 -7.69
C THR A 68 10.23 -12.03 -7.88
N ALA A 69 9.67 -12.62 -6.81
CA ALA A 69 9.06 -13.95 -6.82
C ALA A 69 8.11 -14.11 -5.62
N GLY A 70 7.41 -15.23 -5.56
CA GLY A 70 6.46 -15.57 -4.51
C GLY A 70 5.02 -15.19 -4.83
N GLU A 71 4.13 -15.35 -3.87
CA GLU A 71 2.71 -15.03 -3.99
C GLU A 71 2.24 -14.18 -2.81
N ALA A 72 1.25 -13.32 -3.08
CA ALA A 72 0.49 -12.62 -2.05
C ALA A 72 -0.99 -12.64 -2.42
N ARG A 73 -1.81 -13.23 -1.57
CA ARG A 73 -3.27 -13.32 -1.72
C ARG A 73 -3.93 -12.41 -0.70
N VAL A 74 -4.78 -11.53 -1.19
CA VAL A 74 -5.62 -10.65 -0.36
C VAL A 74 -7.07 -10.97 -0.67
N LEU A 75 -7.87 -11.28 0.35
CA LEU A 75 -9.26 -11.71 0.18
C LEU A 75 -9.40 -12.86 -0.84
N GLY A 76 -8.43 -13.80 -0.85
CA GLY A 76 -8.37 -14.92 -1.77
C GLY A 76 -7.82 -14.63 -3.16
N ALA A 77 -7.73 -13.36 -3.57
CA ALA A 77 -7.19 -12.97 -4.87
C ALA A 77 -5.66 -12.85 -4.84
N ASN A 78 -4.94 -13.51 -5.77
CA ASN A 78 -3.50 -13.31 -5.91
C ASN A 78 -3.22 -11.91 -6.51
N VAL A 79 -2.86 -10.97 -5.63
CA VAL A 79 -2.67 -9.57 -6.01
C VAL A 79 -1.52 -9.36 -7.01
N LEU A 80 -0.59 -10.29 -7.10
CA LEU A 80 0.56 -10.18 -7.99
C LEU A 80 0.22 -10.56 -9.43
N ALA A 81 -0.84 -11.36 -9.62
CA ALA A 81 -1.31 -11.83 -10.93
C ALA A 81 -2.51 -11.05 -11.48
N LEU A 82 -3.10 -10.12 -10.70
CA LEU A 82 -4.30 -9.40 -11.12
C LEU A 82 -4.03 -8.45 -12.29
N PRO A 83 -4.97 -8.36 -13.25
CA PRO A 83 -4.94 -7.34 -14.28
C PRO A 83 -5.18 -5.94 -13.66
N PRO A 84 -4.73 -4.84 -14.32
CA PRO A 84 -4.77 -3.49 -13.74
C PRO A 84 -6.15 -3.01 -13.28
N ARG A 85 -7.22 -3.44 -13.92
CA ARG A 85 -8.59 -3.07 -13.53
C ARG A 85 -9.01 -3.70 -12.21
N GLU A 86 -8.74 -4.99 -12.04
CA GLU A 86 -9.04 -5.73 -10.81
C GLU A 86 -8.14 -5.29 -9.67
N GLU A 87 -6.86 -5.07 -9.95
CA GLU A 87 -5.91 -4.49 -9.02
C GLU A 87 -6.40 -3.15 -8.45
N ARG A 88 -6.87 -2.22 -9.32
CA ARG A 88 -7.44 -0.94 -8.89
C ARG A 88 -8.66 -1.13 -8.00
N ARG A 89 -9.52 -2.11 -8.30
CA ARG A 89 -10.70 -2.41 -7.48
C ARG A 89 -10.29 -2.93 -6.10
N LEU A 90 -9.35 -3.85 -6.04
CA LEU A 90 -8.88 -4.44 -4.79
C LEU A 90 -8.12 -3.43 -3.90
N ARG A 91 -7.53 -2.36 -4.47
CA ARG A 91 -6.89 -1.29 -3.68
C ARG A 91 -7.82 -0.55 -2.73
N ARG A 92 -9.12 -0.65 -2.92
CA ARG A 92 -10.12 -0.09 -2.00
C ARG A 92 -10.16 -0.84 -0.66
N GLU A 93 -9.83 -2.13 -0.70
CA GLU A 93 -9.90 -3.03 0.46
C GLU A 93 -8.56 -3.11 1.22
N ARG A 94 -7.54 -2.39 0.76
CA ARG A 94 -6.21 -2.43 1.36
C ARG A 94 -5.52 -1.06 1.27
N GLN A 95 -4.95 -0.63 2.37
CA GLN A 95 -4.28 0.67 2.45
C GLN A 95 -2.95 0.55 3.20
N MET A 96 -2.08 1.52 3.00
CA MET A 96 -0.82 1.67 3.71
C MET A 96 -0.74 3.07 4.30
N ILE A 97 -0.46 3.14 5.60
CA ILE A 97 -0.10 4.38 6.27
C ILE A 97 1.43 4.48 6.26
N PHE A 98 1.96 5.55 5.68
CA PHE A 98 3.40 5.77 5.61
C PHE A 98 3.95 6.37 6.90
N GLN A 99 5.23 6.16 7.18
CA GLN A 99 5.91 6.65 8.39
C GLN A 99 5.99 8.19 8.45
N ASP A 100 6.04 8.85 7.29
CA ASP A 100 5.99 10.31 7.19
C ASP A 100 4.61 10.74 6.65
N PRO A 101 3.67 11.08 7.55
CA PRO A 101 2.34 11.52 7.12
C PRO A 101 2.37 12.88 6.41
N PHE A 102 3.29 13.78 6.79
CA PHE A 102 3.36 15.11 6.17
C PHE A 102 3.93 15.06 4.76
N GLY A 103 4.99 14.27 4.54
CA GLY A 103 5.54 14.04 3.20
C GLY A 103 4.61 13.25 2.27
N SER A 104 3.57 12.61 2.82
CA SER A 104 2.58 11.85 2.04
C SER A 104 1.48 12.74 1.46
N LEU A 105 1.31 13.97 1.95
CA LEU A 105 0.29 14.91 1.49
C LEU A 105 0.88 15.89 0.48
N ASN A 106 0.13 16.16 -0.59
CA ASN A 106 0.51 17.20 -1.55
C ASN A 106 0.19 18.59 -0.98
N PRO A 107 1.20 19.43 -0.64
CA PRO A 107 0.98 20.73 0.00
C PRO A 107 0.30 21.77 -0.91
N ARG A 108 0.13 21.44 -2.20
CA ARG A 108 -0.57 22.32 -3.16
C ARG A 108 -2.07 22.05 -3.23
N LEU A 109 -2.55 21.02 -2.56
CA LEU A 109 -3.96 20.65 -2.53
C LEU A 109 -4.59 21.07 -1.21
N THR A 110 -5.87 21.44 -1.26
CA THR A 110 -6.67 21.65 -0.05
C THR A 110 -6.96 20.33 0.64
N VAL A 111 -7.31 20.38 1.92
CA VAL A 111 -7.70 19.19 2.70
C VAL A 111 -8.88 18.48 2.03
N GLU A 112 -9.89 19.25 1.56
CA GLU A 112 -11.04 18.72 0.81
C GLU A 112 -10.57 17.85 -0.37
N ARG A 113 -9.67 18.38 -1.21
CA ARG A 113 -9.15 17.67 -2.38
C ARG A 113 -8.40 16.40 -2.04
N ILE A 114 -7.58 16.45 -0.99
CA ILE A 114 -6.81 15.29 -0.54
C ILE A 114 -7.74 14.18 -0.06
N VAL A 115 -8.76 14.53 0.74
CA VAL A 115 -9.73 13.54 1.28
C VAL A 115 -10.71 13.07 0.19
N GLU A 116 -11.04 13.91 -0.79
CA GLU A 116 -11.91 13.55 -1.93
C GLU A 116 -11.23 12.61 -2.94
N GLU A 117 -9.90 12.64 -3.05
CA GLU A 117 -9.15 11.94 -4.11
C GLU A 117 -9.49 10.43 -4.24
N PRO A 118 -9.59 9.63 -3.17
CA PRO A 118 -10.00 8.24 -3.27
C PRO A 118 -11.40 8.06 -3.88
N LEU A 119 -12.34 8.95 -3.54
CA LEU A 119 -13.70 8.91 -4.07
C LEU A 119 -13.72 9.20 -5.58
N LEU A 120 -12.92 10.18 -6.02
CA LEU A 120 -12.74 10.53 -7.43
C LEU A 120 -12.08 9.36 -8.20
N THR A 121 -10.98 8.84 -7.68
CA THR A 121 -10.22 7.75 -8.31
C THR A 121 -11.07 6.50 -8.51
N HIS A 122 -11.96 6.21 -7.56
CA HIS A 122 -12.86 5.06 -7.61
C HIS A 122 -14.26 5.38 -8.16
N ARG A 123 -14.47 6.59 -8.67
CA ARG A 123 -15.74 7.07 -9.26
C ARG A 123 -16.93 6.87 -8.32
N GLN A 124 -16.77 7.20 -7.06
CA GLN A 124 -17.81 7.07 -6.03
C GLN A 124 -18.59 8.35 -5.87
N GLY A 125 -19.88 8.30 -6.15
CA GLY A 125 -20.80 9.40 -5.97
C GLY A 125 -20.63 10.60 -6.93
N ASP A 126 -21.61 11.47 -6.91
CA ASP A 126 -21.54 12.76 -7.59
C ASP A 126 -20.75 13.80 -6.74
N PHE A 127 -20.66 15.04 -7.22
CA PHE A 127 -19.95 16.11 -6.52
C PHE A 127 -20.51 16.41 -5.13
N ARG A 128 -21.84 16.43 -4.99
CA ARG A 128 -22.51 16.75 -3.71
C ARG A 128 -22.32 15.62 -2.70
N GLU A 129 -22.50 14.39 -3.14
CA GLU A 129 -22.28 13.20 -2.30
C GLU A 129 -20.84 13.11 -1.81
N ARG A 130 -19.85 13.34 -2.68
CA ARG A 130 -18.45 13.31 -2.28
C ARG A 130 -18.15 14.38 -1.23
N ARG A 131 -18.63 15.60 -1.44
CA ARG A 131 -18.44 16.68 -0.48
C ARG A 131 -19.04 16.40 0.88
N THR A 132 -20.24 15.78 0.91
CA THR A 132 -20.86 15.34 2.16
C THR A 132 -19.99 14.30 2.87
N ARG A 133 -19.51 13.27 2.14
CA ARG A 133 -18.63 12.24 2.71
C ARG A 133 -17.31 12.80 3.22
N VAL A 134 -16.71 13.76 2.51
CA VAL A 134 -15.51 14.45 2.97
C VAL A 134 -15.76 15.18 4.30
N ALA A 135 -16.87 15.94 4.40
CA ALA A 135 -17.23 16.61 5.63
C ALA A 135 -17.46 15.65 6.79
N GLU A 136 -18.11 14.52 6.54
CA GLU A 136 -18.31 13.44 7.53
C GLU A 136 -16.97 12.82 7.98
N ALA A 137 -16.09 12.52 7.05
CA ALA A 137 -14.76 11.97 7.35
C ALA A 137 -13.95 12.93 8.22
N LEU A 138 -13.98 14.25 7.92
CA LEU A 138 -13.30 15.25 8.74
C LEU A 138 -13.88 15.32 10.16
N ARG A 139 -15.21 15.29 10.32
CA ARG A 139 -15.84 15.27 11.64
C ARG A 139 -15.44 14.04 12.45
N THR A 140 -15.30 12.89 11.82
CA THR A 140 -14.90 11.64 12.50
C THR A 140 -13.54 11.77 13.18
N VAL A 141 -12.65 12.60 12.62
CA VAL A 141 -11.32 12.86 13.20
C VAL A 141 -11.23 14.18 13.97
N GLY A 142 -12.37 14.80 14.29
CA GLY A 142 -12.44 16.03 15.09
C GLY A 142 -12.12 17.32 14.33
N LEU A 143 -12.08 17.27 12.99
CA LEU A 143 -11.91 18.45 12.15
C LEU A 143 -13.29 19.02 11.76
N LEU A 144 -13.36 20.36 11.65
CA LEU A 144 -14.56 21.04 11.23
C LEU A 144 -14.64 21.12 9.69
N PRO A 145 -15.86 21.17 9.10
CA PRO A 145 -16.04 21.36 7.65
C PRO A 145 -15.41 22.64 7.09
N GLU A 146 -15.21 23.66 7.92
CA GLU A 146 -14.53 24.93 7.58
C GLU A 146 -13.01 24.73 7.32
N HIS A 147 -12.45 23.57 7.69
CA HIS A 147 -11.06 23.19 7.39
C HIS A 147 -10.90 22.54 5.99
N MET A 148 -11.99 22.51 5.18
CA MET A 148 -11.98 21.90 3.84
C MET A 148 -11.16 22.70 2.82
#